data_8fddb6a76123be32c5d2f9a9b8081c87
#
_entry.id   8fddb6a76123be32c5d2f9a9b8081c87
#
_cell.length_a   1.000
_cell.length_b   1.000
_cell.length_c   1.000
_cell.angle_alpha   90.00
_cell.angle_beta   90.00
_cell.angle_gamma   90.00
#
_symmetry.space_group_name_H-M   'P 1'
#
loop_
_entity.id
_entity.type
_entity.pdbx_description
1 polymer ?
#
loop_
_entity_poly.entity_id
_entity_poly.type
_entity_poly.pdbx_seq_one_letter_code
_entity_poly.pdbx_strand_id
1 'polypeptide(L)'
;DWNFAAYLERQAVDDKKEKEKAKDYWRKRLDTLPKGPELPLAKRPEEVEKTVFHRRIVRIEKKEWEELQSKAKEYQTTPAMLLLTAYATVLERWSRNKRFLINIPFFNRKTEYPGMEEVIADFTTLLLLEVDCENNPTFLELLGRIQKQLHEDMKYTAYSGVQVQRDLTKRYGDASVSAPVVFACNLGTPLVNEGFKETLGDFSYMISQTPQVWNDFQSYEDENGVQLTWDSVDALFPETMVDDMIKSFETLLHQLTEKGWDQRFDLLPESRRKALVEMCRTGVPEKPQCLHAAFLKRAEELPKKAALEDTGYGKTITYRELKEQ
;
A
#
# COMPACT_ATOMS: atom_id res chain seq x y z
N ASP A 1 -11.90 -40.73 -10.31
CA ASP A 1 -11.32 -39.99 -9.18
C ASP A 1 -10.54 -38.77 -9.71
N TRP A 2 -10.81 -37.60 -9.16
CA TRP A 2 -10.09 -36.39 -9.50
C TRP A 2 -8.71 -36.36 -8.83
N ASN A 3 -7.72 -35.85 -9.56
CA ASN A 3 -6.47 -35.38 -9.03
C ASN A 3 -6.17 -34.02 -9.65
N PHE A 4 -5.19 -33.29 -9.11
CA PHE A 4 -4.89 -31.92 -9.55
C PHE A 4 -4.48 -31.84 -11.02
N ALA A 5 -3.75 -32.84 -11.56
CA ALA A 5 -3.35 -32.84 -12.97
C ALA A 5 -4.58 -32.98 -13.89
N ALA A 6 -5.46 -33.91 -13.61
CA ALA A 6 -6.70 -34.10 -14.36
C ALA A 6 -7.61 -32.86 -14.31
N TYR A 7 -7.65 -32.18 -13.14
CA TYR A 7 -8.35 -30.90 -12.99
C TYR A 7 -7.78 -29.83 -13.92
N LEU A 8 -6.45 -29.65 -13.94
CA LEU A 8 -5.80 -28.65 -14.80
C LEU A 8 -6.02 -28.95 -16.30
N GLU A 9 -5.93 -30.21 -16.71
CA GLU A 9 -6.21 -30.64 -18.10
C GLU A 9 -7.66 -30.32 -18.50
N ARG A 10 -8.61 -30.64 -17.63
CA ARG A 10 -10.02 -30.35 -17.86
C ARG A 10 -10.29 -28.86 -17.93
N GLN A 11 -9.78 -28.10 -16.95
CA GLN A 11 -9.90 -26.65 -16.93
C GLN A 11 -9.31 -26.00 -18.19
N ALA A 12 -8.18 -26.49 -18.68
CA ALA A 12 -7.55 -25.98 -19.90
C ALA A 12 -8.44 -26.12 -21.14
N VAL A 13 -9.26 -27.18 -21.19
CA VAL A 13 -10.23 -27.39 -22.27
C VAL A 13 -11.47 -26.52 -22.09
N ASP A 14 -12.06 -26.56 -20.89
CA ASP A 14 -13.33 -25.90 -20.60
C ASP A 14 -13.20 -24.36 -20.64
N ASP A 15 -12.08 -23.82 -20.17
CA ASP A 15 -11.84 -22.38 -20.08
C ASP A 15 -11.21 -21.76 -21.33
N LYS A 16 -11.03 -22.49 -22.42
CA LYS A 16 -10.30 -21.98 -23.59
C LYS A 16 -10.89 -20.68 -24.14
N LYS A 17 -12.21 -20.58 -24.21
CA LYS A 17 -12.90 -19.39 -24.72
C LYS A 17 -12.83 -18.21 -23.72
N GLU A 18 -13.04 -18.50 -22.45
CA GLU A 18 -12.94 -17.52 -21.36
C GLU A 18 -11.51 -16.98 -21.26
N LYS A 19 -10.52 -17.85 -21.40
CA LYS A 19 -9.09 -17.50 -21.37
C LYS A 19 -8.71 -16.54 -22.50
N GLU A 20 -9.17 -16.76 -23.72
CA GLU A 20 -8.90 -15.82 -24.81
C GLU A 20 -9.57 -14.46 -24.58
N LYS A 21 -10.82 -14.42 -24.11
CA LYS A 21 -11.49 -13.17 -23.72
C LYS A 21 -10.74 -12.43 -22.61
N ALA A 22 -10.32 -13.14 -21.57
CA ALA A 22 -9.58 -12.58 -20.46
C ALA A 22 -8.22 -12.04 -20.91
N LYS A 23 -7.52 -12.77 -21.77
CA LYS A 23 -6.25 -12.34 -22.36
C LYS A 23 -6.39 -11.06 -23.20
N ASP A 24 -7.46 -10.96 -24.00
CA ASP A 24 -7.74 -9.75 -24.78
C ASP A 24 -8.06 -8.55 -23.89
N TYR A 25 -8.81 -8.75 -22.81
CA TYR A 25 -9.08 -7.73 -21.81
C TYR A 25 -7.78 -7.18 -21.20
N TRP A 26 -6.95 -8.06 -20.66
CA TRP A 26 -5.70 -7.67 -20.02
C TRP A 26 -4.70 -7.06 -20.99
N ARG A 27 -4.58 -7.59 -22.22
CA ARG A 27 -3.68 -7.04 -23.24
C ARG A 27 -4.01 -5.62 -23.64
N LYS A 28 -5.29 -5.26 -23.71
CA LYS A 28 -5.71 -3.86 -23.99
C LYS A 28 -5.33 -2.90 -22.88
N ARG A 29 -5.15 -3.41 -21.66
CA ARG A 29 -4.78 -2.61 -20.48
C ARG A 29 -3.27 -2.54 -20.23
N LEU A 30 -2.47 -3.44 -20.80
CA LEU A 30 -1.02 -3.50 -20.53
C LEU A 30 -0.31 -2.15 -20.66
N ASP A 31 -0.74 -1.28 -21.61
CA ASP A 31 -0.14 0.03 -21.84
C ASP A 31 -0.48 1.06 -20.76
N THR A 32 -1.55 0.84 -20.04
CA THR A 32 -2.11 1.78 -19.05
C THR A 32 -2.00 1.30 -17.62
N LEU A 33 -1.72 0.00 -17.41
CA LEU A 33 -1.53 -0.55 -16.08
C LEU A 33 -0.34 0.12 -15.37
N PRO A 34 -0.52 0.62 -14.15
CA PRO A 34 0.57 1.20 -13.38
C PRO A 34 1.52 0.12 -12.87
N LYS A 35 2.61 0.55 -12.26
CA LYS A 35 3.48 -0.32 -11.46
C LYS A 35 2.87 -0.56 -10.07
N GLY A 36 3.54 -1.36 -9.25
CA GLY A 36 3.26 -1.43 -7.81
C GLY A 36 3.44 -0.06 -7.12
N PRO A 37 3.06 0.08 -5.84
CA PRO A 37 3.26 1.32 -5.10
C PRO A 37 4.76 1.63 -4.97
N GLU A 38 5.14 2.85 -5.34
CA GLU A 38 6.51 3.36 -5.21
C GLU A 38 6.76 3.81 -3.77
N LEU A 39 6.96 2.84 -2.86
CA LEU A 39 7.26 3.10 -1.46
C LEU A 39 8.72 3.55 -1.29
N PRO A 40 9.01 4.42 -0.30
CA PRO A 40 10.40 4.76 0.05
C PRO A 40 11.18 3.51 0.42
N LEU A 41 12.33 3.31 -0.22
CA LEU A 41 13.23 2.20 0.06
C LEU A 41 14.52 2.71 0.69
N ALA A 42 14.99 2.05 1.75
CA ALA A 42 16.29 2.26 2.36
C ALA A 42 17.39 1.47 1.61
N LYS A 43 17.02 0.33 1.01
CA LYS A 43 17.88 -0.51 0.18
C LYS A 43 17.13 -0.97 -1.05
N ARG A 44 17.83 -1.17 -2.15
CA ARG A 44 17.26 -1.85 -3.31
C ARG A 44 17.03 -3.34 -3.00
N PRO A 45 16.03 -3.98 -3.62
CA PRO A 45 15.77 -5.41 -3.39
C PRO A 45 16.99 -6.30 -3.63
N GLU A 46 17.82 -5.98 -4.62
CA GLU A 46 19.03 -6.72 -4.99
C GLU A 46 20.16 -6.58 -3.94
N GLU A 47 20.10 -5.57 -3.07
CA GLU A 47 21.07 -5.32 -2.00
C GLU A 47 20.71 -6.06 -0.70
N VAL A 48 19.55 -6.72 -0.66
CA VAL A 48 19.10 -7.50 0.49
C VAL A 48 19.60 -8.95 0.33
N GLU A 49 20.71 -9.27 0.98
CA GLU A 49 21.35 -10.59 0.90
C GLU A 49 20.44 -11.73 1.40
N LYS A 50 19.70 -11.46 2.47
CA LYS A 50 18.76 -12.42 3.08
C LYS A 50 17.41 -11.77 3.31
N THR A 51 16.40 -12.30 2.64
CA THR A 51 15.01 -11.89 2.87
C THR A 51 14.52 -12.45 4.20
N VAL A 52 14.27 -11.55 5.16
CA VAL A 52 13.69 -11.88 6.47
C VAL A 52 12.40 -11.09 6.63
N PHE A 53 11.30 -11.81 6.86
CA PHE A 53 10.01 -11.20 7.12
C PHE A 53 9.81 -10.98 8.60
N HIS A 54 9.27 -9.82 8.96
CA HIS A 54 8.81 -9.50 10.30
C HIS A 54 7.30 -9.31 10.29
N ARG A 55 6.63 -9.99 11.22
CA ARG A 55 5.17 -9.90 11.36
C ARG A 55 4.78 -8.82 12.35
N ARG A 56 3.83 -8.01 11.93
CA ARG A 56 3.07 -7.08 12.78
C ARG A 56 1.62 -7.51 12.82
N ILE A 57 1.00 -7.34 13.98
CA ILE A 57 -0.37 -7.78 14.22
C ILE A 57 -1.18 -6.60 14.73
N VAL A 58 -2.35 -6.37 14.14
CA VAL A 58 -3.41 -5.53 14.66
C VAL A 58 -4.58 -6.43 15.00
N ARG A 59 -5.11 -6.31 16.20
CA ARG A 59 -6.30 -6.99 16.67
C ARG A 59 -7.44 -5.98 16.75
N ILE A 60 -8.52 -6.23 16.03
CA ILE A 60 -9.78 -5.49 16.18
C ILE A 60 -10.72 -6.39 16.96
N GLU A 61 -11.11 -5.94 18.15
CA GLU A 61 -11.97 -6.68 19.04
C GLU A 61 -13.36 -6.87 18.45
N LYS A 62 -14.05 -7.93 18.86
CA LYS A 62 -15.34 -8.35 18.32
C LYS A 62 -16.35 -7.23 18.18
N LYS A 63 -16.51 -6.42 19.22
CA LYS A 63 -17.49 -5.32 19.22
C LYS A 63 -17.21 -4.30 18.11
N GLU A 64 -15.96 -3.86 18.01
CA GLU A 64 -15.55 -2.90 16.98
C GLU A 64 -15.60 -3.51 15.58
N TRP A 65 -15.25 -4.80 15.46
CA TRP A 65 -15.37 -5.52 14.20
C TRP A 65 -16.83 -5.63 13.73
N GLU A 66 -17.76 -5.93 14.62
CA GLU A 66 -19.22 -5.95 14.33
C GLU A 66 -19.73 -4.55 13.91
N GLU A 67 -19.21 -3.47 14.52
CA GLU A 67 -19.51 -2.09 14.12
C GLU A 67 -19.00 -1.79 12.72
N LEU A 68 -17.77 -2.18 12.37
CA LEU A 68 -17.20 -2.04 11.02
C LEU A 68 -17.98 -2.85 9.98
N GLN A 69 -18.37 -4.08 10.30
CA GLN A 69 -19.21 -4.91 9.44
C GLN A 69 -20.59 -4.27 9.21
N SER A 70 -21.19 -3.71 10.25
CA SER A 70 -22.48 -3.01 10.16
C SER A 70 -22.38 -1.78 9.24
N LYS A 71 -21.33 -0.98 9.41
CA LYS A 71 -21.06 0.17 8.53
C LYS A 71 -20.79 -0.24 7.09
N ALA A 72 -20.01 -1.29 6.87
CA ALA A 72 -19.80 -1.82 5.52
C ALA A 72 -21.14 -2.16 4.85
N LYS A 73 -22.04 -2.78 5.58
CA LYS A 73 -23.40 -3.07 5.09
C LYS A 73 -24.22 -1.80 4.80
N GLU A 74 -24.14 -0.79 5.65
CA GLU A 74 -24.77 0.53 5.46
C GLU A 74 -24.31 1.19 4.15
N TYR A 75 -23.00 1.15 3.88
CA TYR A 75 -22.39 1.67 2.65
C TYR A 75 -22.44 0.68 1.46
N GLN A 76 -23.26 -0.38 1.54
CA GLN A 76 -23.49 -1.38 0.48
C GLN A 76 -22.18 -2.02 -0.03
N THR A 77 -21.28 -2.33 0.89
CA THR A 77 -20.00 -2.99 0.62
C THR A 77 -19.76 -4.16 1.56
N THR A 78 -18.65 -4.86 1.38
CA THR A 78 -18.26 -5.99 2.22
C THR A 78 -17.11 -5.61 3.16
N PRO A 79 -16.95 -6.31 4.30
CA PRO A 79 -15.80 -6.12 5.18
C PRO A 79 -14.44 -6.29 4.46
N ALA A 80 -14.37 -7.21 3.51
CA ALA A 80 -13.16 -7.41 2.69
C ALA A 80 -12.84 -6.17 1.85
N MET A 81 -13.85 -5.54 1.24
CA MET A 81 -13.68 -4.31 0.46
C MET A 81 -13.30 -3.12 1.34
N LEU A 82 -13.86 -3.03 2.55
CA LEU A 82 -13.48 -2.04 3.55
C LEU A 82 -11.98 -2.17 3.88
N LEU A 83 -11.53 -3.37 4.25
CA LEU A 83 -10.12 -3.63 4.59
C LEU A 83 -9.19 -3.36 3.40
N LEU A 84 -9.56 -3.77 2.19
CA LEU A 84 -8.80 -3.51 0.97
C LEU A 84 -8.66 -2.01 0.70
N THR A 85 -9.77 -1.26 0.86
CA THR A 85 -9.75 0.20 0.67
C THR A 85 -8.91 0.89 1.74
N ALA A 86 -9.01 0.45 3.00
CA ALA A 86 -8.18 0.97 4.08
C ALA A 86 -6.69 0.69 3.83
N TYR A 87 -6.34 -0.51 3.38
CA TYR A 87 -4.98 -0.87 3.00
C TYR A 87 -4.46 0.00 1.84
N ALA A 88 -5.25 0.16 0.79
CA ALA A 88 -4.92 1.01 -0.34
C ALA A 88 -4.73 2.49 0.05
N THR A 89 -5.58 3.00 0.97
CA THR A 89 -5.49 4.37 1.51
C THR A 89 -4.16 4.59 2.26
N VAL A 90 -3.73 3.59 3.04
CA VAL A 90 -2.44 3.66 3.73
C VAL A 90 -1.30 3.58 2.71
N LEU A 91 -1.33 2.64 1.76
CA LEU A 91 -0.29 2.55 0.73
C LEU A 91 -0.16 3.87 -0.05
N GLU A 92 -1.27 4.50 -0.45
CA GLU A 92 -1.31 5.79 -1.15
C GLU A 92 -0.58 6.89 -0.36
N ARG A 93 -0.69 6.89 0.97
CA ARG A 93 -0.07 7.91 1.84
C ARG A 93 1.46 7.88 1.78
N TRP A 94 2.05 6.69 1.65
CA TRP A 94 3.50 6.48 1.56
C TRP A 94 4.01 6.32 0.13
N SER A 95 3.12 6.06 -0.83
CA SER A 95 3.51 5.87 -2.22
C SER A 95 3.70 7.20 -2.95
N ARG A 96 4.74 7.26 -3.77
CA ARG A 96 4.98 8.39 -4.68
C ARG A 96 3.95 8.46 -5.80
N ASN A 97 3.58 7.32 -6.35
CA ASN A 97 2.57 7.23 -7.40
C ASN A 97 1.16 7.10 -6.79
N LYS A 98 0.18 7.72 -7.42
CA LYS A 98 -1.23 7.70 -6.99
C LYS A 98 -2.05 6.62 -7.66
N ARG A 99 -1.50 5.97 -8.68
CA ARG A 99 -2.06 4.76 -9.30
C ARG A 99 -1.05 3.64 -9.14
N PHE A 100 -1.49 2.49 -8.65
CA PHE A 100 -0.61 1.35 -8.40
C PHE A 100 -1.37 0.02 -8.42
N LEU A 101 -0.61 -1.08 -8.55
CA LEU A 101 -1.13 -2.44 -8.53
C LEU A 101 -0.98 -3.05 -7.14
N ILE A 102 -2.00 -3.79 -6.72
CA ILE A 102 -1.98 -4.69 -5.56
C ILE A 102 -2.22 -6.11 -6.05
N ASN A 103 -1.44 -7.08 -5.56
CA ASN A 103 -1.69 -8.50 -5.76
C ASN A 103 -2.81 -8.97 -4.83
N ILE A 104 -3.85 -9.57 -5.43
CA ILE A 104 -4.97 -10.18 -4.72
C ILE A 104 -4.92 -11.69 -4.97
N PRO A 105 -4.41 -12.50 -4.02
CA PRO A 105 -4.56 -13.95 -4.08
C PRO A 105 -6.00 -14.33 -3.75
N PHE A 106 -6.54 -15.31 -4.47
CA PHE A 106 -7.85 -15.87 -4.21
C PHE A 106 -7.90 -17.33 -4.60
N PHE A 107 -8.81 -18.09 -3.98
CA PHE A 107 -9.02 -19.49 -4.28
C PHE A 107 -9.87 -19.62 -5.55
N ASN A 108 -9.35 -20.32 -6.55
CA ASN A 108 -9.99 -20.56 -7.83
C ASN A 108 -10.32 -22.04 -8.03
N ARG A 109 -10.79 -22.70 -6.97
CA ARG A 109 -11.28 -24.08 -7.08
C ARG A 109 -12.67 -24.09 -7.71
N LYS A 110 -12.81 -24.77 -8.83
CA LYS A 110 -14.10 -24.97 -9.49
C LYS A 110 -14.84 -26.12 -8.83
N THR A 111 -15.83 -25.80 -8.01
CA THR A 111 -16.61 -26.77 -7.23
C THR A 111 -17.72 -27.44 -8.07
N GLU A 112 -17.96 -27.00 -9.29
CA GLU A 112 -18.89 -27.62 -10.23
C GLU A 112 -18.45 -29.04 -10.71
N TYR A 113 -17.20 -29.41 -10.48
CA TYR A 113 -16.74 -30.76 -10.74
C TYR A 113 -16.98 -31.64 -9.50
N PRO A 114 -17.86 -32.68 -9.59
CA PRO A 114 -18.18 -33.54 -8.44
C PRO A 114 -16.93 -34.21 -7.84
N GLY A 115 -16.76 -34.12 -6.50
CA GLY A 115 -15.61 -34.68 -5.78
C GLY A 115 -14.36 -33.78 -5.80
N MET A 116 -14.44 -32.57 -6.35
CA MET A 116 -13.31 -31.65 -6.39
C MET A 116 -12.99 -31.07 -5.01
N GLU A 117 -13.95 -31.03 -4.10
CA GLU A 117 -13.79 -30.61 -2.71
C GLU A 117 -12.83 -31.51 -1.93
N GLU A 118 -12.68 -32.80 -2.31
CA GLU A 118 -11.80 -33.76 -1.66
C GLU A 118 -10.35 -33.67 -2.16
N VAL A 119 -10.10 -32.94 -3.26
CA VAL A 119 -8.75 -32.83 -3.84
C VAL A 119 -7.89 -31.88 -3.01
N ILE A 120 -6.80 -32.40 -2.47
CA ILE A 120 -5.79 -31.60 -1.75
C ILE A 120 -4.79 -31.07 -2.75
N ALA A 121 -4.85 -29.75 -3.00
CA ALA A 121 -3.92 -29.04 -3.86
C ALA A 121 -3.98 -27.53 -3.59
N ASP A 122 -2.99 -26.78 -4.10
CA ASP A 122 -3.03 -25.32 -4.12
C ASP A 122 -3.82 -24.82 -5.34
N PHE A 123 -5.00 -24.27 -5.08
CA PHE A 123 -5.87 -23.66 -6.08
C PHE A 123 -5.75 -22.12 -6.09
N THR A 124 -4.76 -21.58 -5.41
CA THR A 124 -4.55 -20.13 -5.35
C THR A 124 -4.16 -19.59 -6.72
N THR A 125 -4.82 -18.55 -7.13
CA THR A 125 -4.44 -17.73 -8.29
C THR A 125 -4.30 -16.27 -7.86
N LEU A 126 -3.77 -15.44 -8.74
CA LEU A 126 -3.54 -14.03 -8.48
C LEU A 126 -4.35 -13.16 -9.42
N LEU A 127 -4.83 -12.04 -8.91
CA LEU A 127 -5.36 -10.92 -9.66
C LEU A 127 -4.48 -9.70 -9.41
N LEU A 128 -4.13 -8.96 -10.46
CA LEU A 128 -3.48 -7.66 -10.33
C LEU A 128 -4.55 -6.58 -10.33
N LEU A 129 -4.88 -6.07 -9.15
CA LEU A 129 -5.88 -5.03 -8.99
C LEU A 129 -5.24 -3.64 -9.14
N GLU A 130 -5.74 -2.85 -10.08
CA GLU A 130 -5.40 -1.44 -10.19
C GLU A 130 -6.16 -0.62 -9.15
N VAL A 131 -5.43 0.17 -8.37
CA VAL A 131 -5.95 1.18 -7.45
C VAL A 131 -5.66 2.56 -8.01
N ASP A 132 -6.69 3.39 -8.12
CA ASP A 132 -6.60 4.77 -8.59
C ASP A 132 -7.02 5.76 -7.49
N CYS A 133 -6.02 6.43 -6.92
CA CYS A 133 -6.17 7.47 -5.90
C CYS A 133 -5.97 8.89 -6.48
N GLU A 134 -5.95 9.06 -7.81
CA GLU A 134 -5.85 10.37 -8.43
C GLU A 134 -7.02 11.29 -8.05
N ASN A 135 -6.75 12.59 -8.04
CA ASN A 135 -7.71 13.63 -7.65
C ASN A 135 -8.15 13.56 -6.19
N ASN A 136 -7.36 12.93 -5.32
CA ASN A 136 -7.55 12.92 -3.87
C ASN A 136 -8.98 12.49 -3.44
N PRO A 137 -9.45 11.29 -3.82
CA PRO A 137 -10.81 10.86 -3.49
C PRO A 137 -11.05 10.79 -1.98
N THR A 138 -12.32 10.92 -1.57
CA THR A 138 -12.76 10.53 -0.23
C THR A 138 -12.63 9.02 -0.07
N PHE A 139 -12.70 8.50 1.16
CA PHE A 139 -12.65 7.05 1.39
C PHE A 139 -13.79 6.33 0.66
N LEU A 140 -15.00 6.90 0.68
CA LEU A 140 -16.16 6.34 0.00
C LEU A 140 -15.99 6.32 -1.53
N GLU A 141 -15.46 7.39 -2.12
CA GLU A 141 -15.17 7.44 -3.55
C GLU A 141 -14.11 6.41 -3.95
N LEU A 142 -13.03 6.28 -3.16
CA LEU A 142 -11.99 5.29 -3.41
C LEU A 142 -12.54 3.86 -3.30
N LEU A 143 -13.35 3.59 -2.28
CA LEU A 143 -14.03 2.30 -2.13
C LEU A 143 -14.87 1.97 -3.36
N GLY A 144 -15.65 2.92 -3.85
CA GLY A 144 -16.46 2.73 -5.06
C GLY A 144 -15.61 2.44 -6.31
N ARG A 145 -14.48 3.13 -6.47
CA ARG A 145 -13.52 2.88 -7.57
C ARG A 145 -12.94 1.47 -7.48
N ILE A 146 -12.43 1.08 -6.31
CA ILE A 146 -11.82 -0.24 -6.08
C ILE A 146 -12.85 -1.35 -6.28
N GLN A 147 -14.05 -1.20 -5.72
CA GLN A 147 -15.12 -2.19 -5.86
C GLN A 147 -15.52 -2.39 -7.32
N LYS A 148 -15.68 -1.31 -8.06
CA LYS A 148 -15.99 -1.36 -9.50
C LYS A 148 -14.88 -2.04 -10.29
N GLN A 149 -13.62 -1.68 -10.03
CA GLN A 149 -12.47 -2.24 -10.73
C GLN A 149 -12.31 -3.73 -10.42
N LEU A 150 -12.37 -4.10 -9.14
CA LEU A 150 -12.29 -5.51 -8.74
C LEU A 150 -13.41 -6.35 -9.36
N HIS A 151 -14.65 -5.85 -9.32
CA HIS A 151 -15.79 -6.54 -9.93
C HIS A 151 -15.60 -6.74 -11.44
N GLU A 152 -15.04 -5.78 -12.13
CA GLU A 152 -14.74 -5.92 -13.58
C GLU A 152 -13.63 -6.94 -13.80
N ASP A 153 -12.51 -6.83 -13.07
CA ASP A 153 -11.34 -7.70 -13.23
C ASP A 153 -11.65 -9.18 -12.91
N MET A 154 -12.53 -9.42 -11.93
CA MET A 154 -12.97 -10.78 -11.56
C MET A 154 -13.66 -11.55 -12.68
N LYS A 155 -14.20 -10.88 -13.69
CA LYS A 155 -14.78 -11.53 -14.89
C LYS A 155 -13.71 -12.12 -15.80
N TYR A 156 -12.45 -11.76 -15.62
CA TYR A 156 -11.34 -12.07 -16.52
C TYR A 156 -10.20 -12.83 -15.82
N THR A 157 -10.53 -13.56 -14.76
CA THR A 157 -9.56 -14.34 -13.95
C THR A 157 -9.04 -15.61 -14.64
N ALA A 158 -9.65 -16.04 -15.74
CA ALA A 158 -9.13 -17.12 -16.58
C ALA A 158 -7.74 -16.81 -17.18
N TYR A 159 -7.34 -15.53 -17.21
CA TYR A 159 -5.96 -15.08 -17.47
C TYR A 159 -5.39 -14.50 -16.18
N SER A 160 -4.60 -15.31 -15.47
CA SER A 160 -4.16 -15.01 -14.11
C SER A 160 -3.24 -13.79 -14.03
N GLY A 161 -3.17 -13.16 -12.85
CA GLY A 161 -2.24 -12.06 -12.56
C GLY A 161 -0.78 -12.41 -12.85
N VAL A 162 -0.37 -13.69 -12.69
CA VAL A 162 0.96 -14.17 -13.08
C VAL A 162 1.20 -14.03 -14.57
N GLN A 163 0.18 -14.35 -15.40
CA GLN A 163 0.28 -14.22 -16.86
C GLN A 163 0.33 -12.74 -17.28
N VAL A 164 -0.49 -11.89 -16.65
CA VAL A 164 -0.46 -10.43 -16.86
C VAL A 164 0.92 -9.87 -16.49
N GLN A 165 1.48 -10.27 -15.35
CA GLN A 165 2.79 -9.84 -14.90
C GLN A 165 3.91 -10.27 -15.85
N ARG A 166 3.85 -11.49 -16.38
CA ARG A 166 4.79 -11.96 -17.41
C ARG A 166 4.70 -11.12 -18.70
N ASP A 167 3.50 -10.75 -19.13
CA ASP A 167 3.31 -9.91 -20.31
C ASP A 167 3.84 -8.48 -20.06
N LEU A 168 3.62 -7.92 -18.87
CA LEU A 168 4.19 -6.63 -18.45
C LEU A 168 5.74 -6.68 -18.46
N THR A 169 6.34 -7.71 -17.88
CA THR A 169 7.79 -7.90 -17.86
C THR A 169 8.38 -8.04 -19.27
N LYS A 170 7.74 -8.79 -20.16
CA LYS A 170 8.17 -8.91 -21.55
C LYS A 170 8.12 -7.59 -22.29
N ARG A 171 7.12 -6.74 -22.00
CA ARG A 171 6.91 -5.47 -22.68
C ARG A 171 7.87 -4.39 -22.21
N TYR A 172 8.12 -4.30 -20.93
CA TYR A 172 8.91 -3.22 -20.32
C TYR A 172 10.32 -3.62 -19.91
N GLY A 173 10.68 -4.90 -20.05
CA GLY A 173 12.03 -5.40 -19.81
C GLY A 173 12.50 -5.31 -18.35
N ASP A 174 11.61 -5.00 -17.42
CA ASP A 174 11.96 -4.73 -16.04
C ASP A 174 11.12 -5.56 -15.06
N ALA A 175 11.82 -6.33 -14.22
CA ALA A 175 11.17 -7.04 -13.10
C ALA A 175 10.51 -6.09 -12.08
N SER A 176 10.87 -4.80 -12.10
CA SER A 176 10.29 -3.76 -11.23
C SER A 176 8.81 -3.43 -11.53
N VAL A 177 8.24 -3.98 -12.61
CA VAL A 177 6.80 -3.87 -12.90
C VAL A 177 5.97 -4.73 -11.94
N SER A 178 6.62 -5.55 -11.10
CA SER A 178 5.90 -6.39 -10.13
C SER A 178 5.12 -5.54 -9.11
N ALA A 179 3.96 -6.02 -8.70
CA ALA A 179 3.25 -5.48 -7.56
C ALA A 179 3.78 -6.19 -6.29
N PRO A 180 4.74 -5.60 -5.55
CA PRO A 180 5.40 -6.28 -4.43
C PRO A 180 4.57 -6.27 -3.15
N VAL A 181 3.33 -5.82 -3.22
CA VAL A 181 2.40 -5.76 -2.10
C VAL A 181 1.23 -6.69 -2.36
N VAL A 182 0.83 -7.41 -1.33
CA VAL A 182 -0.23 -8.42 -1.36
C VAL A 182 -1.33 -8.03 -0.39
N PHE A 183 -2.56 -8.29 -0.78
CA PHE A 183 -3.73 -8.23 0.08
C PHE A 183 -4.47 -9.58 0.02
N ALA A 184 -4.26 -10.41 1.02
CA ALA A 184 -4.90 -11.70 1.19
C ALA A 184 -6.01 -11.60 2.25
N CYS A 185 -7.26 -11.73 1.81
CA CYS A 185 -8.41 -11.65 2.69
C CYS A 185 -9.02 -13.04 2.90
N ASN A 186 -8.96 -13.55 4.13
CA ASN A 186 -9.48 -14.87 4.51
C ASN A 186 -10.72 -14.77 5.40
N LEU A 187 -11.47 -13.67 5.29
CA LEU A 187 -12.73 -13.50 6.03
C LEU A 187 -13.77 -14.52 5.60
N GLY A 188 -14.51 -15.05 6.58
CA GLY A 188 -15.53 -16.06 6.37
C GLY A 188 -14.99 -17.47 6.01
N THR A 189 -13.67 -17.63 5.97
CA THR A 189 -13.03 -18.95 5.76
C THR A 189 -12.18 -19.26 6.99
N PRO A 190 -12.62 -20.15 7.88
CA PRO A 190 -11.83 -20.51 9.06
C PRO A 190 -10.50 -21.16 8.61
N LEU A 191 -9.38 -20.73 9.21
CA LEU A 191 -8.05 -21.30 8.96
C LEU A 191 -7.98 -22.78 9.32
N VAL A 192 -8.70 -23.16 10.35
CA VAL A 192 -8.74 -24.50 10.89
C VAL A 192 -10.18 -24.87 11.22
N ASN A 193 -10.53 -26.14 11.08
CA ASN A 193 -11.85 -26.63 11.48
C ASN A 193 -11.95 -26.81 13.01
N GLU A 194 -13.16 -27.00 13.51
CA GLU A 194 -13.42 -27.20 14.95
C GLU A 194 -12.61 -28.35 15.52
N GLY A 195 -12.53 -29.49 14.82
CA GLY A 195 -11.77 -30.66 15.27
C GLY A 195 -10.26 -30.45 15.38
N PHE A 196 -9.71 -29.40 14.72
CA PHE A 196 -8.30 -29.02 14.87
C PHE A 196 -8.02 -28.52 16.28
N LYS A 197 -8.85 -27.61 16.78
CA LYS A 197 -8.70 -27.05 18.14
C LYS A 197 -8.79 -28.12 19.20
N GLU A 198 -9.73 -29.05 19.06
CA GLU A 198 -9.93 -30.16 20.00
C GLU A 198 -8.74 -31.13 20.02
N THR A 199 -8.08 -31.34 18.87
CA THR A 199 -7.02 -32.35 18.72
C THR A 199 -5.62 -31.79 18.91
N LEU A 200 -5.35 -30.58 18.39
CA LEU A 200 -4.01 -29.99 18.33
C LEU A 200 -3.84 -28.69 19.15
N GLY A 201 -4.96 -28.17 19.68
CA GLY A 201 -4.96 -26.94 20.49
C GLY A 201 -5.13 -25.67 19.65
N ASP A 202 -4.90 -24.52 20.29
CA ASP A 202 -5.08 -23.23 19.66
C ASP A 202 -3.96 -22.89 18.68
N PHE A 203 -4.35 -22.18 17.63
CA PHE A 203 -3.41 -21.69 16.62
C PHE A 203 -2.63 -20.48 17.16
N SER A 204 -1.31 -20.65 17.39
CA SER A 204 -0.51 -19.63 18.08
C SER A 204 0.27 -18.70 17.18
N TYR A 205 0.78 -19.19 16.05
CA TYR A 205 1.64 -18.40 15.18
C TYR A 205 1.63 -18.91 13.73
N MET A 206 1.62 -17.99 12.80
CA MET A 206 1.81 -18.22 11.38
C MET A 206 2.56 -17.03 10.77
N ILE A 207 3.38 -17.23 9.77
CA ILE A 207 4.01 -16.18 8.99
C ILE A 207 3.93 -16.53 7.49
N SER A 208 3.67 -15.54 6.66
CA SER A 208 3.73 -15.68 5.21
C SER A 208 5.08 -15.17 4.69
N GLN A 209 5.69 -15.95 3.79
CA GLN A 209 7.00 -15.64 3.22
C GLN A 209 7.01 -15.96 1.72
N THR A 210 6.81 -14.95 0.90
CA THR A 210 6.90 -15.07 -0.56
C THR A 210 8.06 -14.20 -1.07
N PRO A 211 9.09 -14.78 -1.70
CA PRO A 211 10.37 -14.08 -1.99
C PRO A 211 10.26 -12.77 -2.77
N GLN A 212 9.24 -12.62 -3.63
CA GLN A 212 9.02 -11.43 -4.45
C GLN A 212 8.10 -10.38 -3.79
N VAL A 213 7.60 -10.67 -2.59
CA VAL A 213 6.70 -9.79 -1.85
C VAL A 213 7.50 -8.99 -0.82
N TRP A 214 7.19 -7.70 -0.73
CA TRP A 214 7.79 -6.79 0.26
C TRP A 214 6.89 -6.55 1.45
N ASN A 215 5.58 -6.61 1.22
CA ASN A 215 4.56 -6.45 2.25
C ASN A 215 3.35 -7.35 1.91
N ASP A 216 3.01 -8.24 2.82
CA ASP A 216 1.90 -9.18 2.71
C ASP A 216 0.89 -8.89 3.83
N PHE A 217 -0.27 -8.37 3.44
CA PHE A 217 -1.40 -8.18 4.34
C PHE A 217 -2.27 -9.42 4.34
N GLN A 218 -2.63 -9.90 5.54
CA GLN A 218 -3.57 -11.01 5.70
C GLN A 218 -4.59 -10.70 6.80
N SER A 219 -5.81 -11.21 6.63
CA SER A 219 -6.87 -11.07 7.62
C SER A 219 -7.45 -12.43 8.00
N TYR A 220 -7.70 -12.61 9.29
CA TYR A 220 -8.28 -13.82 9.86
C TYR A 220 -9.34 -13.46 10.88
N GLU A 221 -10.51 -14.05 10.77
CA GLU A 221 -11.62 -13.83 11.69
C GLU A 221 -11.74 -15.02 12.66
N ASP A 222 -11.96 -14.73 13.92
CA ASP A 222 -12.26 -15.72 14.95
C ASP A 222 -13.39 -15.24 15.88
N GLU A 223 -13.69 -15.99 16.92
CA GLU A 223 -14.75 -15.71 17.89
C GLU A 223 -14.56 -14.38 18.66
N ASN A 224 -13.34 -13.84 18.69
CA ASN A 224 -12.96 -12.63 19.44
C ASN A 224 -12.80 -11.39 18.54
N GLY A 225 -13.03 -11.52 17.23
CA GLY A 225 -12.94 -10.41 16.28
C GLY A 225 -12.11 -10.74 15.04
N VAL A 226 -11.30 -9.79 14.58
CA VAL A 226 -10.44 -9.99 13.41
C VAL A 226 -8.98 -9.69 13.74
N GLN A 227 -8.11 -10.58 13.33
CA GLN A 227 -6.67 -10.40 13.37
C GLN A 227 -6.19 -10.00 11.98
N LEU A 228 -5.49 -8.89 11.90
CA LEU A 228 -4.91 -8.32 10.69
C LEU A 228 -3.40 -8.37 10.82
N THR A 229 -2.73 -8.98 9.86
CA THR A 229 -1.28 -9.16 9.92
C THR A 229 -0.61 -8.50 8.72
N TRP A 230 0.57 -7.92 8.97
CA TRP A 230 1.47 -7.38 7.97
C TRP A 230 2.81 -8.07 8.09
N ASP A 231 3.15 -8.89 7.11
CA ASP A 231 4.45 -9.52 6.97
C ASP A 231 5.30 -8.69 6.02
N SER A 232 6.40 -8.13 6.48
CA SER A 232 7.23 -7.22 5.67
C SER A 232 8.70 -7.55 5.73
N VAL A 233 9.41 -7.27 4.63
CA VAL A 233 10.87 -7.33 4.55
C VAL A 233 11.42 -5.99 5.02
N ASP A 234 11.59 -5.83 6.34
CA ASP A 234 11.95 -4.55 6.96
C ASP A 234 13.27 -3.97 6.46
N ALA A 235 14.21 -4.82 6.05
CA ALA A 235 15.49 -4.39 5.48
C ALA A 235 15.35 -3.51 4.23
N LEU A 236 14.21 -3.57 3.55
CA LEU A 236 13.92 -2.74 2.37
C LEU A 236 13.51 -1.31 2.74
N PHE A 237 12.93 -1.09 3.92
CA PHE A 237 12.27 0.15 4.26
C PHE A 237 13.07 1.02 5.22
N PRO A 238 12.86 2.35 5.22
CA PRO A 238 13.37 3.21 6.28
C PRO A 238 12.89 2.72 7.66
N GLU A 239 13.76 2.89 8.65
CA GLU A 239 13.47 2.52 10.04
C GLU A 239 12.13 3.11 10.50
N THR A 240 11.33 2.32 11.21
CA THR A 240 9.98 2.64 11.71
C THR A 240 8.89 2.87 10.67
N MET A 241 9.20 2.91 9.36
CA MET A 241 8.20 3.22 8.33
C MET A 241 7.01 2.25 8.35
N VAL A 242 7.29 0.95 8.39
CA VAL A 242 6.22 -0.08 8.38
C VAL A 242 5.42 -0.03 9.70
N ASP A 243 6.07 0.29 10.84
CA ASP A 243 5.38 0.50 12.11
C ASP A 243 4.43 1.72 12.06
N ASP A 244 4.84 2.79 11.41
CA ASP A 244 3.98 3.96 11.20
C ASP A 244 2.82 3.64 10.24
N MET A 245 3.06 2.83 9.19
CA MET A 245 2.02 2.40 8.25
C MET A 245 0.93 1.58 8.95
N ILE A 246 1.31 0.60 9.76
CA ILE A 246 0.33 -0.25 10.45
C ILE A 246 -0.44 0.52 11.55
N LYS A 247 0.21 1.45 12.26
CA LYS A 247 -0.46 2.36 13.19
C LYS A 247 -1.47 3.26 12.50
N SER A 248 -1.13 3.74 11.29
CA SER A 248 -2.06 4.53 10.49
C SER A 248 -3.24 3.71 10.00
N PHE A 249 -3.00 2.44 9.67
CA PHE A 249 -4.05 1.50 9.30
C PHE A 249 -5.02 1.23 10.46
N GLU A 250 -4.49 0.93 11.65
CA GLU A 250 -5.28 0.76 12.87
C GLU A 250 -6.08 2.02 13.20
N THR A 251 -5.44 3.19 13.19
CA THR A 251 -6.10 4.49 13.42
C THR A 251 -7.22 4.74 12.40
N LEU A 252 -7.00 4.38 11.12
CA LEU A 252 -8.03 4.51 10.09
C LEU A 252 -9.24 3.63 10.39
N LEU A 253 -9.03 2.37 10.76
CA LEU A 253 -10.13 1.46 11.12
C LEU A 253 -10.96 2.01 12.29
N HIS A 254 -10.32 2.49 13.36
CA HIS A 254 -11.03 3.16 14.47
C HIS A 254 -11.82 4.39 14.00
N GLN A 255 -11.24 5.24 13.15
CA GLN A 255 -11.95 6.40 12.63
C GLN A 255 -13.14 6.00 11.72
N LEU A 256 -13.05 4.88 11.02
CA LEU A 256 -14.14 4.38 10.16
C LEU A 256 -15.34 3.87 10.97
N THR A 257 -15.18 3.49 12.24
CA THR A 257 -16.33 3.19 13.13
C THR A 257 -17.05 4.46 13.58
N GLU A 258 -16.30 5.54 13.83
CA GLU A 258 -16.84 6.75 14.44
C GLU A 258 -17.37 7.76 13.40
N LYS A 259 -16.73 7.85 12.24
CA LYS A 259 -16.97 8.92 11.26
C LYS A 259 -17.70 8.40 10.01
N GLY A 260 -18.31 9.33 9.26
CA GLY A 260 -18.81 9.04 7.90
C GLY A 260 -17.64 8.83 6.92
N TRP A 261 -17.88 8.07 5.87
CA TRP A 261 -16.82 7.68 4.92
C TRP A 261 -16.66 8.67 3.75
N ASP A 262 -17.56 9.60 3.60
CA ASP A 262 -17.46 10.65 2.56
C ASP A 262 -16.51 11.78 2.98
N GLN A 263 -15.31 11.42 3.36
CA GLN A 263 -14.22 12.32 3.72
C GLN A 263 -12.86 11.67 3.51
N ARG A 264 -11.80 12.48 3.56
CA ARG A 264 -10.42 12.01 3.68
C ARG A 264 -10.02 11.92 5.15
N PHE A 265 -9.28 10.89 5.49
CA PHE A 265 -8.79 10.67 6.84
C PHE A 265 -7.35 11.16 7.01
N ASP A 266 -7.04 11.76 8.14
CA ASP A 266 -5.68 12.10 8.52
C ASP A 266 -4.98 10.86 9.08
N LEU A 267 -3.97 10.39 8.36
CA LEU A 267 -3.21 9.17 8.66
C LEU A 267 -1.81 9.46 9.18
N LEU A 268 -1.46 10.75 9.44
CA LEU A 268 -0.14 11.08 9.95
C LEU A 268 -0.03 10.64 11.42
N PRO A 269 0.85 9.67 11.75
CA PRO A 269 1.07 9.28 13.14
C PRO A 269 1.48 10.47 14.00
N GLU A 270 0.97 10.52 15.24
CA GLU A 270 1.22 11.64 16.15
C GLU A 270 2.73 11.84 16.44
N SER A 271 3.49 10.74 16.49
CA SER A 271 4.95 10.78 16.61
C SER A 271 5.61 11.53 15.45
N ARG A 272 5.15 11.29 14.22
CA ARG A 272 5.64 11.99 13.02
C ARG A 272 5.18 13.43 12.97
N ARG A 273 3.95 13.71 13.38
CA ARG A 273 3.43 15.07 13.51
C ARG A 273 4.30 15.91 14.45
N LYS A 274 4.62 15.39 15.64
CA LYS A 274 5.51 16.05 16.59
C LYS A 274 6.91 16.29 16.01
N ALA A 275 7.49 15.29 15.36
CA ALA A 275 8.79 15.42 14.71
C ALA A 275 8.79 16.50 13.62
N LEU A 276 7.75 16.56 12.77
CA LEU A 276 7.62 17.60 11.75
C LEU A 276 7.48 18.98 12.36
N VAL A 277 6.66 19.15 13.41
CA VAL A 277 6.52 20.42 14.12
C VAL A 277 7.87 20.86 14.69
N GLU A 278 8.65 19.94 15.28
CA GLU A 278 9.96 20.27 15.82
C GLU A 278 10.97 20.65 14.72
N MET A 279 10.98 19.94 13.60
CA MET A 279 11.80 20.28 12.43
C MET A 279 11.45 21.67 11.86
N CYS A 280 10.17 22.05 11.91
CA CYS A 280 9.69 23.36 11.43
C CYS A 280 9.89 24.49 12.45
N ARG A 281 10.33 24.18 13.68
CA ARG A 281 10.73 25.20 14.65
C ARG A 281 12.05 25.85 14.22
N THR A 282 11.96 26.77 13.30
CA THR A 282 13.05 27.69 12.99
C THR A 282 13.14 28.66 14.16
N GLY A 283 14.22 28.58 14.95
CA GLY A 283 14.67 29.44 16.03
C GLY A 283 13.73 30.53 16.62
N VAL A 284 14.16 31.18 17.67
CA VAL A 284 13.44 32.30 18.27
C VAL A 284 13.20 33.35 17.16
N PRO A 285 11.96 33.83 17.00
CA PRO A 285 11.71 34.94 16.07
C PRO A 285 12.69 36.05 16.38
N GLU A 286 13.59 36.36 15.46
CA GLU A 286 14.39 37.54 15.57
C GLU A 286 13.44 38.75 15.70
N LYS A 287 13.77 39.69 16.59
CA LYS A 287 12.99 40.92 16.68
C LYS A 287 12.84 41.49 15.28
N PRO A 288 11.64 41.93 14.89
CA PRO A 288 11.42 42.51 13.57
C PRO A 288 12.46 43.59 13.33
N GLN A 289 13.32 43.39 12.36
CA GLN A 289 14.31 44.37 11.96
C GLN A 289 13.96 44.89 10.57
N CYS A 290 14.29 46.13 10.30
CA CYS A 290 14.17 46.67 8.95
C CYS A 290 15.08 45.87 8.00
N LEU A 291 14.65 45.70 6.74
CA LEU A 291 15.39 44.95 5.69
C LEU A 291 16.86 45.39 5.59
N HIS A 292 17.14 46.67 5.81
CA HIS A 292 18.46 47.24 5.74
C HIS A 292 19.27 47.22 7.07
N ALA A 293 18.67 46.75 8.16
CA ALA A 293 19.33 46.73 9.48
C ALA A 293 20.62 45.90 9.50
N ALA A 294 20.61 44.75 8.84
CA ALA A 294 21.79 43.92 8.73
C ALA A 294 22.91 44.58 7.90
N PHE A 295 22.53 45.29 6.84
CA PHE A 295 23.48 46.09 6.04
C PHE A 295 24.11 47.22 6.87
N LEU A 296 23.30 48.03 7.58
CA LEU A 296 23.78 49.12 8.43
C LEU A 296 24.76 48.60 9.50
N LYS A 297 24.43 47.49 10.16
CA LYS A 297 25.32 46.86 11.11
C LYS A 297 26.66 46.45 10.47
N ARG A 298 26.63 45.84 9.28
CA ARG A 298 27.85 45.46 8.53
C ARG A 298 28.66 46.67 8.10
N ALA A 299 28.00 47.77 7.71
CA ALA A 299 28.66 49.04 7.35
C ALA A 299 29.42 49.67 8.53
N GLU A 300 28.94 49.49 9.76
CA GLU A 300 29.61 49.90 10.97
C GLU A 300 30.77 49.00 11.36
N GLU A 301 30.57 47.68 11.29
CA GLU A 301 31.59 46.69 11.64
C GLU A 301 32.75 46.62 10.63
N LEU A 302 32.45 46.76 9.33
CA LEU A 302 33.39 46.51 8.24
C LEU A 302 33.38 47.64 7.19
N PRO A 303 33.57 48.93 7.56
CA PRO A 303 33.32 50.08 6.69
C PRO A 303 34.21 50.10 5.41
N LYS A 304 35.41 49.55 5.49
CA LYS A 304 36.38 49.53 4.37
C LYS A 304 36.30 48.29 3.49
N LYS A 305 35.45 47.28 3.85
CA LYS A 305 35.29 46.07 3.05
C LYS A 305 34.44 46.37 1.80
N ALA A 306 34.76 45.73 0.69
CA ALA A 306 33.95 45.79 -0.52
C ALA A 306 32.51 45.29 -0.23
N ALA A 307 31.51 46.11 -0.53
CA ALA A 307 30.11 45.80 -0.45
C ALA A 307 29.53 45.40 -1.84
N LEU A 308 30.04 46.04 -2.88
CA LEU A 308 29.68 45.76 -4.27
C LEU A 308 30.93 45.74 -5.14
N GLU A 309 31.01 44.77 -6.03
CA GLU A 309 32.06 44.71 -7.07
C GLU A 309 31.35 44.61 -8.43
N ASP A 310 31.48 45.63 -9.24
CA ASP A 310 30.99 45.62 -10.63
C ASP A 310 32.12 45.15 -11.54
N THR A 311 32.06 43.89 -11.93
CA THR A 311 33.07 43.24 -12.79
C THR A 311 33.05 43.78 -14.23
N GLY A 312 31.95 44.39 -14.67
CA GLY A 312 31.79 44.94 -16.02
C GLY A 312 32.53 46.30 -16.19
N TYR A 313 32.54 47.12 -15.10
CA TYR A 313 33.17 48.43 -15.09
C TYR A 313 34.40 48.57 -14.18
N GLY A 314 34.79 47.43 -13.55
CA GLY A 314 35.96 47.43 -12.64
C GLY A 314 35.81 48.32 -11.41
N LYS A 315 34.58 48.63 -10.97
CA LYS A 315 34.30 49.53 -9.87
C LYS A 315 33.97 48.74 -8.61
N THR A 316 34.66 49.09 -7.52
CA THR A 316 34.38 48.53 -6.19
C THR A 316 33.84 49.62 -5.30
N ILE A 317 32.74 49.35 -4.58
CA ILE A 317 32.15 50.25 -3.60
C ILE A 317 32.21 49.58 -2.23
N THR A 318 32.76 50.27 -1.26
CA THR A 318 32.85 49.79 0.13
C THR A 318 31.53 49.93 0.88
N TYR A 319 31.38 49.23 2.01
CA TYR A 319 30.21 49.35 2.87
C TYR A 319 29.95 50.77 3.37
N ARG A 320 31.04 51.56 3.62
CA ARG A 320 30.92 52.97 3.99
C ARG A 320 30.34 53.80 2.85
N GLU A 321 30.93 53.70 1.67
CA GLU A 321 30.49 54.46 0.49
C GLU A 321 29.05 54.13 0.11
N LEU A 322 28.65 52.86 0.23
CA LEU A 322 27.28 52.44 -0.04
C LEU A 322 26.28 52.93 1.01
N LYS A 323 26.73 53.12 2.27
CA LYS A 323 25.90 53.68 3.35
C LYS A 323 25.69 55.20 3.17
N GLU A 324 26.65 55.91 2.56
CA GLU A 324 26.62 57.35 2.32
C GLU A 324 25.82 57.73 1.06
N GLN A 325 25.47 56.80 0.21
CA GLN A 325 24.58 56.94 -0.96
C GLN A 325 23.12 56.75 -0.56
#